data_3cd1266bf2e17e40cf6d583b4a0f61ce
#
_entry.id   3cd1266bf2e17e40cf6d583b4a0f61ce
#
_cell.length_a   1.000
_cell.length_b   1.000
_cell.length_c   1.000
_cell.angle_alpha   90.00
_cell.angle_beta   90.00
_cell.angle_gamma   90.00
#
_symmetry.space_group_name_H-M   'P 1'
#
loop_
_entity.id
_entity.type
_entity.pdbx_description
1 polymer ?
#
loop_
_entity_poly.entity_id
_entity_poly.type
_entity_poly.pdbx_seq_one_letter_code
_entity_poly.pdbx_strand_id
1 'polypeptide(L)'
;QNLPECLLKSMATNNDPYKGPWKVTLQPEIYEPFMQYCPDRQQRWNTWQAYIQRCSGYGTKELETSLHSENIRSLRREQAQILGFDSFVDMSMETKMASAVENIYTIMDSLLEHARPIQDAEIESLQKYATERGFEAELQQWDIPYWQRKHKWSIYNFDENKIREYFPLTKVINSLFNLCSTLFNIKIVERSNVHTWHKDVKFYDIYDDTSNNPIAGFYLDPYARQNEKIRVYDDAGWHISIRNRCSVTSTTPLSALIFNFQAPVEGQPSLLSFNEVGVLFQRFGHSLRHLLTKANYSEVAGLSNVEWDAAEVCGQVMTHWAYDPHTVQAISGHYKTDEPLPDDIIKNLQNLRTHMAGYSLCKELYLSRLDLELHSKKTFWRDLVRELWPIYHRLPFDKYDSHPLTFTKIFSEEWGAAYYCHLWSKMLAADIYSAFEEARHGDHDILAVGKRYRDTFLALGGSCH
;
A
#
# COMPACT_ATOMS: atom_id res chain seq x y z
N GLN A 1 -25.21 18.30 2.56
CA GLN A 1 -25.16 18.44 4.05
C GLN A 1 -24.56 17.21 4.78
N ASN A 2 -24.07 16.18 4.09
CA ASN A 2 -23.55 14.95 4.70
C ASN A 2 -22.07 14.69 4.37
N LEU A 3 -21.34 15.71 3.92
CA LEU A 3 -19.89 15.58 3.68
C LEU A 3 -19.13 15.84 4.99
N PRO A 4 -18.02 15.13 5.23
CA PRO A 4 -17.16 15.39 6.39
C PRO A 4 -16.65 16.84 6.41
N GLU A 5 -16.51 17.41 7.60
CA GLU A 5 -16.06 18.80 7.77
C GLU A 5 -14.67 19.04 7.20
N CYS A 6 -13.77 18.07 7.37
CA CYS A 6 -12.42 18.14 6.80
C CYS A 6 -12.45 18.23 5.25
N LEU A 7 -13.34 17.48 4.61
CA LEU A 7 -13.52 17.53 3.16
C LEU A 7 -14.12 18.88 2.72
N LEU A 8 -15.12 19.40 3.42
CA LEU A 8 -15.69 20.73 3.15
C LEU A 8 -14.63 21.83 3.26
N LYS A 9 -13.77 21.78 4.28
CA LYS A 9 -12.65 22.71 4.45
C LYS A 9 -11.66 22.62 3.29
N SER A 10 -11.33 21.41 2.84
CA SER A 10 -10.37 21.20 1.73
C SER A 10 -10.92 21.64 0.38
N MET A 11 -12.24 21.60 0.19
CA MET A 11 -12.89 22.03 -1.05
C MET A 11 -13.30 23.52 -1.05
N ALA A 12 -13.32 24.18 0.11
CA ALA A 12 -13.78 25.57 0.21
C ALA A 12 -12.85 26.52 -0.55
N THR A 13 -13.42 27.41 -1.34
CA THR A 13 -12.68 28.44 -2.09
C THR A 13 -12.67 29.79 -1.34
N ASN A 14 -13.32 29.85 -0.17
CA ASN A 14 -13.37 30.99 0.72
C ASN A 14 -13.09 30.57 2.16
N ASN A 15 -13.09 31.52 3.08
CA ASN A 15 -12.78 31.26 4.50
C ASN A 15 -13.94 30.59 5.28
N ASP A 16 -15.12 30.42 4.68
CA ASP A 16 -16.26 29.77 5.31
C ASP A 16 -16.57 28.42 4.63
N PRO A 17 -16.16 27.30 5.21
CA PRO A 17 -16.33 25.98 4.60
C PRO A 17 -17.79 25.55 4.43
N TYR A 18 -18.73 26.23 5.11
CA TYR A 18 -20.17 25.89 5.07
C TYR A 18 -20.99 26.69 4.08
N LYS A 19 -20.43 27.79 3.52
CA LYS A 19 -21.16 28.68 2.62
C LYS A 19 -20.79 28.55 1.15
N GLY A 20 -19.72 27.77 0.84
CA GLY A 20 -19.26 27.64 -0.55
C GLY A 20 -18.84 28.99 -1.20
N PRO A 21 -18.50 29.01 -2.45
CA PRO A 21 -18.48 27.86 -3.35
C PRO A 21 -17.40 26.84 -3.01
N TRP A 22 -17.64 25.58 -3.39
CA TRP A 22 -16.67 24.50 -3.22
C TRP A 22 -16.11 24.10 -4.56
N LYS A 23 -14.82 23.76 -4.56
CA LYS A 23 -14.11 23.23 -5.73
C LYS A 23 -13.74 21.76 -5.48
N VAL A 24 -14.34 20.85 -6.22
CA VAL A 24 -13.94 19.44 -6.23
C VAL A 24 -12.80 19.28 -7.21
N THR A 25 -11.61 18.91 -6.71
CA THR A 25 -10.45 18.60 -7.54
C THR A 25 -10.32 17.07 -7.70
N LEU A 26 -9.49 16.63 -8.65
CA LEU A 26 -9.25 15.22 -8.91
C LEU A 26 -8.03 14.67 -8.13
N GLN A 27 -7.51 15.45 -7.19
CA GLN A 27 -6.48 14.98 -6.26
C GLN A 27 -7.08 13.91 -5.35
N PRO A 28 -6.35 12.82 -5.04
CA PRO A 28 -6.86 11.70 -4.25
C PRO A 28 -7.50 12.12 -2.92
N GLU A 29 -6.91 13.10 -2.23
CA GLU A 29 -7.41 13.60 -0.93
C GLU A 29 -8.79 14.28 -1.00
N ILE A 30 -9.22 14.69 -2.18
CA ILE A 30 -10.54 15.28 -2.40
C ILE A 30 -11.43 14.30 -3.17
N TYR A 31 -10.91 13.69 -4.24
CA TYR A 31 -11.66 12.79 -5.09
C TYR A 31 -12.20 11.58 -4.34
N GLU A 32 -11.35 10.85 -3.62
CA GLU A 32 -11.76 9.62 -2.94
C GLU A 32 -12.80 9.87 -1.84
N PRO A 33 -12.59 10.80 -0.89
CA PRO A 33 -13.63 11.10 0.08
C PRO A 33 -14.91 11.67 -0.56
N PHE A 34 -14.78 12.46 -1.64
CA PHE A 34 -15.95 12.96 -2.35
C PHE A 34 -16.79 11.82 -2.91
N MET A 35 -16.17 10.85 -3.59
CA MET A 35 -16.86 9.68 -4.13
C MET A 35 -17.50 8.81 -3.05
N GLN A 36 -16.89 8.73 -1.86
CA GLN A 36 -17.40 7.95 -0.73
C GLN A 36 -18.56 8.62 0.02
N TYR A 37 -18.57 9.96 0.10
CA TYR A 37 -19.50 10.69 0.97
C TYR A 37 -20.58 11.49 0.23
N CYS A 38 -20.37 11.84 -1.04
CA CYS A 38 -21.33 12.63 -1.79
C CYS A 38 -22.64 11.84 -2.04
N PRO A 39 -23.80 12.27 -1.53
CA PRO A 39 -25.06 11.55 -1.70
C PRO A 39 -25.64 11.72 -3.12
N ASP A 40 -25.28 12.80 -3.81
CA ASP A 40 -25.78 13.11 -5.16
C ASP A 40 -25.08 12.25 -6.20
N ARG A 41 -25.85 11.33 -6.81
CA ARG A 41 -25.35 10.40 -7.83
C ARG A 41 -24.82 11.11 -9.07
N GLN A 42 -25.50 12.20 -9.49
CA GLN A 42 -25.08 12.95 -10.68
C GLN A 42 -23.74 13.65 -10.46
N GLN A 43 -23.53 14.20 -9.26
CA GLN A 43 -22.24 14.80 -8.92
C GLN A 43 -21.11 13.76 -8.84
N ARG A 44 -21.38 12.57 -8.30
CA ARG A 44 -20.41 11.46 -8.34
C ARG A 44 -20.09 11.06 -9.76
N TRP A 45 -21.09 10.92 -10.63
CA TRP A 45 -20.90 10.60 -12.05
C TRP A 45 -20.06 11.67 -12.76
N ASN A 46 -20.36 12.95 -12.59
CA ASN A 46 -19.61 14.05 -13.19
C ASN A 46 -18.14 14.03 -12.77
N THR A 47 -17.90 13.85 -11.47
CA THR A 47 -16.55 13.80 -10.90
C THR A 47 -15.79 12.57 -11.37
N TRP A 48 -16.44 11.42 -11.42
CA TRP A 48 -15.88 10.17 -11.92
C TRP A 48 -15.57 10.26 -13.42
N GLN A 49 -16.45 10.81 -14.25
CA GLN A 49 -16.19 11.04 -15.67
C GLN A 49 -14.94 11.91 -15.89
N ALA A 50 -14.82 13.00 -15.15
CA ALA A 50 -13.62 13.82 -15.22
C ALA A 50 -12.36 13.06 -14.80
N TYR A 51 -12.48 12.16 -13.81
CA TYR A 51 -11.37 11.36 -13.31
C TYR A 51 -10.88 10.31 -14.31
N ILE A 52 -11.78 9.54 -14.93
CA ILE A 52 -11.43 8.47 -15.87
C ILE A 52 -10.94 8.98 -17.22
N GLN A 53 -11.28 10.23 -17.56
CA GLN A 53 -10.88 10.88 -18.81
C GLN A 53 -9.55 11.66 -18.70
N ARG A 54 -8.92 11.66 -17.54
CA ARG A 54 -7.63 12.34 -17.35
C ARG A 54 -6.60 11.84 -18.36
N CYS A 55 -5.72 12.74 -18.77
CA CYS A 55 -4.60 12.46 -19.67
C CYS A 55 -5.00 11.87 -21.04
N SER A 56 -6.26 11.99 -21.43
CA SER A 56 -6.78 11.56 -22.73
C SER A 56 -7.18 12.75 -23.62
N GLY A 57 -7.42 12.49 -24.90
CA GLY A 57 -7.91 13.48 -25.84
C GLY A 57 -9.31 14.05 -25.53
N TYR A 58 -9.99 13.54 -24.50
CA TYR A 58 -11.26 14.09 -23.99
C TYR A 58 -11.06 15.17 -22.91
N GLY A 59 -9.85 15.29 -22.38
CA GLY A 59 -9.47 16.27 -21.37
C GLY A 59 -8.68 17.45 -21.91
N THR A 60 -7.81 18.01 -21.08
CA THR A 60 -6.91 19.11 -21.45
C THR A 60 -5.83 18.58 -22.39
N LYS A 61 -5.76 19.13 -23.60
CA LYS A 61 -4.88 18.64 -24.67
C LYS A 61 -3.40 18.63 -24.27
N GLU A 62 -2.97 19.60 -23.49
CA GLU A 62 -1.59 19.73 -22.99
C GLU A 62 -1.21 18.62 -22.01
N LEU A 63 -2.20 17.93 -21.42
CA LEU A 63 -2.01 16.83 -20.48
C LEU A 63 -2.26 15.46 -21.12
N GLU A 64 -2.47 15.38 -22.42
CA GLU A 64 -2.69 14.12 -23.13
C GLU A 64 -1.41 13.29 -23.17
N THR A 65 -1.47 12.04 -22.68
CA THR A 65 -0.32 11.12 -22.59
C THR A 65 -0.40 9.93 -23.52
N SER A 66 -1.43 9.81 -24.34
CA SER A 66 -1.67 8.63 -25.20
C SER A 66 -0.47 8.34 -26.12
N LEU A 67 0.05 9.36 -26.81
CA LEU A 67 1.23 9.21 -27.67
C LEU A 67 2.49 8.88 -26.86
N HIS A 68 2.65 9.48 -25.68
CA HIS A 68 3.81 9.22 -24.83
C HIS A 68 3.82 7.78 -24.33
N SER A 69 2.67 7.26 -23.91
CA SER A 69 2.54 5.86 -23.45
C SER A 69 2.90 4.86 -24.56
N GLU A 70 2.41 5.09 -25.79
CA GLU A 70 2.74 4.23 -26.93
C GLU A 70 4.22 4.34 -27.34
N ASN A 71 4.80 5.54 -27.27
CA ASN A 71 6.23 5.74 -27.52
C ASN A 71 7.10 5.00 -26.49
N ILE A 72 6.75 5.08 -25.20
CA ILE A 72 7.45 4.34 -24.13
C ILE A 72 7.39 2.84 -24.41
N ARG A 73 6.21 2.30 -24.73
CA ARG A 73 6.05 0.88 -25.08
C ARG A 73 6.92 0.48 -26.27
N SER A 74 6.96 1.31 -27.31
CA SER A 74 7.78 1.06 -28.49
C SER A 74 9.26 1.06 -28.16
N LEU A 75 9.74 2.05 -27.41
CA LEU A 75 11.15 2.16 -27.01
C LEU A 75 11.58 1.01 -26.07
N ARG A 76 10.74 0.61 -25.12
CA ARG A 76 11.01 -0.54 -24.27
C ARG A 76 11.12 -1.85 -25.06
N ARG A 77 10.28 -2.02 -26.09
CA ARG A 77 10.37 -3.18 -26.97
C ARG A 77 11.66 -3.15 -27.80
N GLU A 78 12.01 -2.02 -28.36
CA GLU A 78 13.26 -1.84 -29.11
C GLU A 78 14.47 -2.12 -28.20
N GLN A 79 14.47 -1.61 -26.97
CA GLN A 79 15.50 -1.90 -25.97
C GLN A 79 15.65 -3.41 -25.72
N ALA A 80 14.55 -4.12 -25.49
CA ALA A 80 14.56 -5.56 -25.28
C ALA A 80 15.13 -6.31 -26.48
N GLN A 81 14.72 -5.94 -27.70
CA GLN A 81 15.23 -6.56 -28.94
C GLN A 81 16.73 -6.32 -29.14
N ILE A 82 17.24 -5.13 -28.85
CA ILE A 82 18.68 -4.82 -28.92
C ILE A 82 19.48 -5.72 -27.94
N LEU A 83 18.88 -6.01 -26.79
CA LEU A 83 19.49 -6.86 -25.76
C LEU A 83 19.25 -8.37 -25.99
N GLY A 84 18.55 -8.75 -27.06
CA GLY A 84 18.34 -10.14 -27.46
C GLY A 84 17.12 -10.83 -26.87
N PHE A 85 16.15 -10.05 -26.31
CA PHE A 85 14.90 -10.56 -25.77
C PHE A 85 13.74 -10.40 -26.76
N ASP A 86 12.76 -11.29 -26.72
CA ASP A 86 11.59 -11.24 -27.58
C ASP A 86 10.63 -10.09 -27.20
N SER A 87 10.51 -9.80 -25.91
CA SER A 87 9.68 -8.72 -25.39
C SER A 87 10.34 -8.01 -24.19
N PHE A 88 9.78 -6.86 -23.81
CA PHE A 88 10.18 -6.16 -22.59
C PHE A 88 9.82 -6.96 -21.33
N VAL A 89 8.77 -7.78 -21.38
CA VAL A 89 8.40 -8.69 -20.28
C VAL A 89 9.50 -9.72 -20.07
N ASP A 90 9.99 -10.37 -21.14
CA ASP A 90 11.06 -11.37 -21.05
C ASP A 90 12.34 -10.77 -20.47
N MET A 91 12.71 -9.58 -20.93
CA MET A 91 13.83 -8.85 -20.35
C MET A 91 13.63 -8.53 -18.87
N SER A 92 12.41 -8.16 -18.48
CA SER A 92 12.06 -7.84 -17.08
C SER A 92 12.15 -9.07 -16.17
N MET A 93 11.88 -10.28 -16.70
CA MET A 93 11.90 -11.52 -15.90
C MET A 93 13.31 -11.96 -15.49
N GLU A 94 14.35 -11.55 -16.20
CA GLU A 94 15.74 -11.89 -15.86
C GLU A 94 16.17 -11.53 -14.43
N THR A 95 15.55 -10.51 -13.86
CA THR A 95 15.85 -10.02 -12.51
C THR A 95 14.72 -10.32 -11.52
N LYS A 96 13.86 -11.28 -11.83
CA LYS A 96 12.69 -11.63 -11.05
C LYS A 96 12.75 -13.06 -10.53
N MET A 97 12.24 -13.29 -9.34
CA MET A 97 12.07 -14.60 -8.72
C MET A 97 11.12 -15.51 -9.54
N ALA A 98 10.08 -14.89 -10.13
CA ALA A 98 9.12 -15.61 -10.97
C ALA A 98 9.75 -16.28 -12.20
N SER A 99 10.90 -15.81 -12.66
CA SER A 99 11.74 -16.32 -13.75
C SER A 99 11.09 -16.44 -15.13
N ALA A 100 9.78 -16.63 -15.23
CA ALA A 100 9.02 -16.70 -16.48
C ALA A 100 7.62 -16.13 -16.32
N VAL A 101 7.11 -15.46 -17.37
CA VAL A 101 5.79 -14.82 -17.34
C VAL A 101 4.65 -15.84 -17.23
N GLU A 102 4.86 -17.06 -17.73
CA GLU A 102 3.90 -18.17 -17.65
C GLU A 102 3.59 -18.56 -16.20
N ASN A 103 4.59 -18.51 -15.31
CA ASN A 103 4.42 -18.76 -13.88
C ASN A 103 3.48 -17.71 -13.26
N ILE A 104 3.65 -16.45 -13.66
CA ILE A 104 2.82 -15.35 -13.19
C ILE A 104 1.39 -15.53 -13.69
N TYR A 105 1.19 -15.81 -14.96
CA TYR A 105 -0.14 -16.06 -15.54
C TYR A 105 -0.85 -17.22 -14.85
N THR A 106 -0.15 -18.33 -14.59
CA THR A 106 -0.72 -19.49 -13.89
C THR A 106 -1.27 -19.11 -12.50
N ILE A 107 -0.50 -18.35 -11.74
CA ILE A 107 -0.92 -17.89 -10.41
C ILE A 107 -2.09 -16.89 -10.51
N MET A 108 -2.01 -15.95 -11.46
CA MET A 108 -3.07 -14.95 -11.64
C MET A 108 -4.39 -15.60 -12.09
N ASP A 109 -4.34 -16.57 -12.99
CA ASP A 109 -5.52 -17.28 -13.47
C ASP A 109 -6.14 -18.12 -12.34
N SER A 110 -5.34 -18.81 -11.53
CA SER A 110 -5.80 -19.53 -10.34
C SER A 110 -6.44 -18.57 -9.29
N LEU A 111 -5.84 -17.43 -9.04
CA LEU A 111 -6.42 -16.43 -8.13
C LEU A 111 -7.73 -15.86 -8.68
N LEU A 112 -7.81 -15.62 -9.98
CA LEU A 112 -9.02 -15.09 -10.63
C LEU A 112 -10.18 -16.09 -10.58
N GLU A 113 -9.92 -17.38 -10.77
CA GLU A 113 -10.92 -18.44 -10.68
C GLU A 113 -11.65 -18.41 -9.32
N HIS A 114 -10.92 -18.11 -8.25
CA HIS A 114 -11.49 -18.00 -6.91
C HIS A 114 -12.06 -16.59 -6.62
N ALA A 115 -11.38 -15.53 -7.05
CA ALA A 115 -11.78 -14.16 -6.74
C ALA A 115 -13.02 -13.70 -7.50
N ARG A 116 -13.22 -14.14 -8.76
CA ARG A 116 -14.32 -13.67 -9.61
C ARG A 116 -15.70 -14.02 -9.07
N PRO A 117 -15.97 -15.26 -8.62
CA PRO A 117 -17.26 -15.60 -8.00
C PRO A 117 -17.53 -14.80 -6.72
N ILE A 118 -16.47 -14.52 -5.94
CA ILE A 118 -16.57 -13.69 -4.73
C ILE A 118 -16.94 -12.25 -5.10
N GLN A 119 -16.26 -11.65 -6.09
CA GLN A 119 -16.61 -10.33 -6.60
C GLN A 119 -18.07 -10.25 -7.05
N ASP A 120 -18.56 -11.26 -7.78
CA ASP A 120 -19.92 -11.30 -8.28
C ASP A 120 -20.94 -11.31 -7.13
N ALA A 121 -20.69 -12.12 -6.09
CA ALA A 121 -21.51 -12.16 -4.88
C ALA A 121 -21.44 -10.85 -4.06
N GLU A 122 -20.27 -10.24 -3.97
CA GLU A 122 -20.07 -8.96 -3.28
C GLU A 122 -20.85 -7.82 -3.96
N ILE A 123 -20.81 -7.74 -5.29
CA ILE A 123 -21.55 -6.72 -6.05
C ILE A 123 -23.07 -6.96 -5.95
N GLU A 124 -23.53 -8.22 -6.00
CA GLU A 124 -24.94 -8.55 -5.79
C GLU A 124 -25.41 -8.18 -4.37
N SER A 125 -24.63 -8.49 -3.36
CA SER A 125 -24.90 -8.10 -1.97
C SER A 125 -24.98 -6.58 -1.82
N LEU A 126 -24.05 -5.86 -2.45
CA LEU A 126 -24.02 -4.39 -2.43
C LEU A 126 -25.22 -3.80 -3.16
N GLN A 127 -25.63 -4.36 -4.30
CA GLN A 127 -26.82 -3.96 -5.03
C GLN A 127 -28.08 -4.16 -4.17
N LYS A 128 -28.23 -5.32 -3.55
CA LYS A 128 -29.33 -5.60 -2.65
C LYS A 128 -29.40 -4.60 -1.50
N TYR A 129 -28.27 -4.37 -0.85
CA TYR A 129 -28.15 -3.38 0.24
C TYR A 129 -28.57 -1.97 -0.19
N ALA A 130 -28.17 -1.55 -1.40
CA ALA A 130 -28.52 -0.25 -1.96
C ALA A 130 -30.01 -0.16 -2.28
N THR A 131 -30.58 -1.20 -2.89
CA THR A 131 -32.02 -1.29 -3.26
C THR A 131 -32.92 -1.23 -2.04
N GLU A 132 -32.59 -1.94 -0.95
CA GLU A 132 -33.30 -1.88 0.33
C GLU A 132 -33.32 -0.46 0.94
N ARG A 133 -32.46 0.44 0.46
CA ARG A 133 -32.34 1.85 0.90
C ARG A 133 -32.80 2.85 -0.15
N GLY A 134 -33.64 2.37 -1.09
CA GLY A 134 -34.30 3.21 -2.08
C GLY A 134 -33.47 3.52 -3.33
N PHE A 135 -32.42 2.75 -3.60
CA PHE A 135 -31.66 2.89 -4.84
C PHE A 135 -32.26 1.98 -5.91
N GLU A 136 -32.96 2.57 -6.88
CA GLU A 136 -33.72 1.84 -7.91
C GLU A 136 -32.91 1.48 -9.15
N ALA A 137 -31.72 2.04 -9.31
CA ALA A 137 -30.87 1.82 -10.49
C ALA A 137 -29.90 0.64 -10.27
N GLU A 138 -29.32 0.14 -11.36
CA GLU A 138 -28.17 -0.75 -11.28
C GLU A 138 -26.91 0.00 -10.85
N LEU A 139 -26.10 -0.63 -9.99
CA LEU A 139 -24.83 -0.10 -9.55
C LEU A 139 -23.87 0.07 -10.74
N GLN A 140 -23.19 1.21 -10.75
CA GLN A 140 -22.15 1.53 -11.69
C GLN A 140 -20.82 1.78 -10.95
N GLN A 141 -19.71 1.88 -11.66
CA GLN A 141 -18.39 2.08 -11.05
C GLN A 141 -18.35 3.28 -10.09
N TRP A 142 -19.02 4.40 -10.43
CA TRP A 142 -19.10 5.61 -9.58
C TRP A 142 -20.00 5.47 -8.36
N ASP A 143 -20.78 4.40 -8.27
CA ASP A 143 -21.66 4.13 -7.12
C ASP A 143 -20.96 3.29 -6.06
N ILE A 144 -19.94 2.49 -6.45
CA ILE A 144 -19.26 1.55 -5.58
C ILE A 144 -18.65 2.22 -4.33
N PRO A 145 -17.85 3.27 -4.41
CA PRO A 145 -17.23 3.87 -3.22
C PRO A 145 -18.27 4.34 -2.20
N TYR A 146 -19.38 4.92 -2.66
CA TYR A 146 -20.44 5.41 -1.80
C TYR A 146 -21.18 4.31 -1.06
N TRP A 147 -21.62 3.27 -1.80
CA TRP A 147 -22.39 2.19 -1.22
C TRP A 147 -21.52 1.24 -0.41
N GLN A 148 -20.29 0.99 -0.84
CA GLN A 148 -19.29 0.20 -0.09
C GLN A 148 -19.04 0.80 1.30
N ARG A 149 -18.83 2.12 1.40
CA ARG A 149 -18.66 2.81 2.69
C ARG A 149 -19.88 2.62 3.60
N LYS A 150 -21.09 2.81 3.07
CA LYS A 150 -22.34 2.64 3.84
C LYS A 150 -22.55 1.18 4.26
N HIS A 151 -22.29 0.23 3.37
CA HIS A 151 -22.40 -1.18 3.65
C HIS A 151 -21.41 -1.61 4.74
N LYS A 152 -20.16 -1.19 4.63
CA LYS A 152 -19.12 -1.37 5.63
C LYS A 152 -19.56 -0.85 7.00
N TRP A 153 -20.10 0.37 7.05
CA TRP A 153 -20.63 0.95 8.29
C TRP A 153 -21.77 0.09 8.88
N SER A 154 -22.70 -0.36 8.07
CA SER A 154 -23.88 -1.09 8.56
C SER A 154 -23.55 -2.49 9.11
N ILE A 155 -22.50 -3.13 8.60
CA ILE A 155 -22.10 -4.47 9.04
C ILE A 155 -21.21 -4.42 10.28
N TYR A 156 -20.24 -3.49 10.29
CA TYR A 156 -19.17 -3.51 11.31
C TYR A 156 -19.31 -2.42 12.34
N ASN A 157 -20.31 -1.52 12.24
CA ASN A 157 -20.45 -0.32 13.08
C ASN A 157 -19.12 0.46 13.21
N PHE A 158 -18.39 0.54 12.11
CA PHE A 158 -17.01 1.01 12.06
C PHE A 158 -16.97 2.52 11.91
N ASP A 159 -16.75 3.24 13.02
CA ASP A 159 -16.49 4.67 13.05
C ASP A 159 -14.99 4.93 13.10
N GLU A 160 -14.39 5.23 11.95
CA GLU A 160 -12.96 5.47 11.82
C GLU A 160 -12.46 6.59 12.74
N ASN A 161 -13.25 7.63 12.97
CA ASN A 161 -12.87 8.73 13.83
C ASN A 161 -12.77 8.31 15.31
N LYS A 162 -13.67 7.44 15.75
CA LYS A 162 -13.63 6.89 17.12
C LYS A 162 -12.49 5.89 17.29
N ILE A 163 -12.22 5.10 16.25
CA ILE A 163 -11.16 4.09 16.28
C ILE A 163 -9.78 4.73 16.30
N ARG A 164 -9.58 5.86 15.61
CA ARG A 164 -8.34 6.66 15.71
C ARG A 164 -7.95 7.01 17.14
N GLU A 165 -8.91 7.26 18.01
CA GLU A 165 -8.65 7.63 19.41
C GLU A 165 -7.88 6.56 20.19
N TYR A 166 -7.86 5.32 19.69
CA TYR A 166 -7.13 4.20 20.28
C TYR A 166 -5.72 3.99 19.72
N PHE A 167 -5.32 4.73 18.69
CA PHE A 167 -4.01 4.57 18.05
C PHE A 167 -3.15 5.85 18.10
N PRO A 168 -2.77 6.32 19.31
CA PRO A 168 -1.80 7.41 19.41
C PRO A 168 -0.45 6.94 18.88
N LEU A 169 0.15 7.72 17.97
CA LEU A 169 1.39 7.38 17.24
C LEU A 169 2.50 6.88 18.16
N THR A 170 2.72 7.54 19.29
CA THR A 170 3.79 7.16 20.22
C THR A 170 3.58 5.75 20.78
N LYS A 171 2.34 5.37 21.13
CA LYS A 171 2.03 4.03 21.62
C LYS A 171 2.22 2.98 20.53
N VAL A 172 1.72 3.27 19.33
CA VAL A 172 1.88 2.35 18.18
C VAL A 172 3.35 2.10 17.87
N ILE A 173 4.18 3.14 17.83
CA ILE A 173 5.65 3.01 17.58
C ILE A 173 6.31 2.17 18.67
N ASN A 174 6.06 2.48 19.94
CA ASN A 174 6.68 1.75 21.05
C ASN A 174 6.30 0.27 21.03
N SER A 175 5.05 -0.03 20.76
CA SER A 175 4.56 -1.41 20.68
C SER A 175 5.11 -2.14 19.44
N LEU A 176 5.25 -1.46 18.30
CA LEU A 176 5.93 -2.00 17.12
C LEU A 176 7.40 -2.33 17.43
N PHE A 177 8.12 -1.46 18.12
CA PHE A 177 9.50 -1.71 18.52
C PHE A 177 9.61 -2.90 19.49
N ASN A 178 8.69 -3.01 20.45
CA ASN A 178 8.61 -4.15 21.35
C ASN A 178 8.33 -5.46 20.59
N LEU A 179 7.40 -5.46 19.63
CA LEU A 179 7.14 -6.60 18.77
C LEU A 179 8.41 -7.02 18.01
N CYS A 180 9.11 -6.09 17.39
CA CYS A 180 10.36 -6.37 16.66
C CYS A 180 11.47 -6.84 17.59
N SER A 181 11.54 -6.31 18.82
CA SER A 181 12.48 -6.77 19.83
C SER A 181 12.23 -8.22 20.20
N THR A 182 10.97 -8.57 20.38
CA THR A 182 10.55 -9.97 20.68
C THR A 182 10.84 -10.89 19.48
N LEU A 183 10.38 -10.55 18.29
CA LEU A 183 10.50 -11.44 17.11
C LEU A 183 11.95 -11.61 16.64
N PHE A 184 12.74 -10.55 16.68
CA PHE A 184 14.05 -10.51 16.02
C PHE A 184 15.22 -10.40 17.01
N ASN A 185 14.96 -10.42 18.31
CA ASN A 185 15.98 -10.29 19.36
C ASN A 185 16.88 -9.06 19.13
N ILE A 186 16.26 -7.90 18.93
CA ILE A 186 16.93 -6.62 18.74
C ILE A 186 16.43 -5.61 19.76
N LYS A 187 17.23 -4.58 20.02
CA LYS A 187 16.83 -3.45 20.86
C LYS A 187 16.87 -2.17 20.05
N ILE A 188 15.78 -1.42 20.04
CA ILE A 188 15.65 -0.13 19.34
C ILE A 188 15.65 0.99 20.40
N VAL A 189 16.58 1.92 20.30
CA VAL A 189 16.79 2.96 21.31
C VAL A 189 16.88 4.33 20.64
N GLU A 190 16.09 5.30 21.10
CA GLU A 190 16.20 6.69 20.64
C GLU A 190 17.57 7.28 21.06
N ARG A 191 18.29 7.85 20.11
CA ARG A 191 19.53 8.58 20.36
C ARG A 191 19.29 10.08 20.23
N SER A 192 19.46 10.78 21.33
CA SER A 192 19.42 12.24 21.37
C SER A 192 20.69 12.86 20.74
N ASN A 193 20.63 14.14 20.42
CA ASN A 193 21.77 14.94 19.91
C ASN A 193 22.35 14.48 18.56
N VAL A 194 21.48 13.90 17.70
CA VAL A 194 21.80 13.63 16.29
C VAL A 194 21.33 14.81 15.46
N HIS A 195 22.13 15.20 14.47
CA HIS A 195 21.71 16.22 13.52
C HIS A 195 20.54 15.71 12.67
N THR A 196 19.43 16.44 12.65
CA THR A 196 18.21 16.13 11.89
C THR A 196 17.81 17.32 11.02
N TRP A 197 17.06 17.07 9.96
CA TRP A 197 16.57 18.12 9.05
C TRP A 197 15.35 18.90 9.57
N HIS A 198 14.68 18.38 10.62
CA HIS A 198 13.57 19.05 11.28
C HIS A 198 13.48 18.62 12.74
N LYS A 199 12.93 19.48 13.61
CA LYS A 199 12.81 19.25 15.07
C LYS A 199 11.97 18.02 15.45
N ASP A 200 11.02 17.63 14.61
CA ASP A 200 10.11 16.50 14.84
C ASP A 200 10.71 15.16 14.34
N VAL A 201 11.86 15.20 13.70
CA VAL A 201 12.58 14.00 13.25
C VAL A 201 13.36 13.42 14.40
N LYS A 202 13.17 12.12 14.62
CA LYS A 202 13.87 11.35 15.63
C LYS A 202 14.87 10.40 14.99
N PHE A 203 15.91 10.05 15.73
CA PHE A 203 16.89 9.05 15.33
C PHE A 203 16.90 7.89 16.31
N TYR A 204 16.99 6.68 15.78
CA TYR A 204 17.04 5.45 16.56
C TYR A 204 18.22 4.59 16.16
N ASP A 205 18.91 4.05 17.17
CA ASP A 205 19.90 2.99 17.01
C ASP A 205 19.25 1.62 17.20
N ILE A 206 19.73 0.65 16.44
CA ILE A 206 19.36 -0.78 16.59
C ILE A 206 20.58 -1.52 17.13
N TYR A 207 20.39 -2.23 18.21
CA TYR A 207 21.38 -3.10 18.83
C TYR A 207 20.97 -4.57 18.64
N ASP A 208 21.93 -5.42 18.41
CA ASP A 208 21.81 -6.87 18.54
C ASP A 208 22.10 -7.25 19.99
N ASP A 209 21.46 -8.32 20.48
CA ASP A 209 21.67 -8.86 21.84
C ASP A 209 23.15 -9.25 22.10
N THR A 210 23.90 -9.50 21.04
CA THR A 210 25.32 -9.89 21.10
C THR A 210 26.31 -8.72 21.01
N SER A 211 25.84 -7.48 20.80
CA SER A 211 26.72 -6.33 20.52
C SER A 211 26.38 -5.13 21.40
N ASN A 212 27.42 -4.56 22.01
CA ASN A 212 27.34 -3.27 22.71
C ASN A 212 27.33 -2.06 21.74
N ASN A 213 27.63 -2.28 20.47
CA ASN A 213 27.62 -1.24 19.45
C ASN A 213 26.35 -1.36 18.58
N PRO A 214 25.79 -0.24 18.12
CA PRO A 214 24.65 -0.30 17.23
C PRO A 214 25.02 -0.99 15.91
N ILE A 215 24.17 -1.92 15.47
CA ILE A 215 24.33 -2.61 14.20
C ILE A 215 23.73 -1.84 13.02
N ALA A 216 22.80 -0.92 13.31
CA ALA A 216 22.08 -0.11 12.31
C ALA A 216 21.52 1.16 12.96
N GLY A 217 21.06 2.09 12.14
CA GLY A 217 20.31 3.27 12.60
C GLY A 217 19.27 3.73 11.58
N PHE A 218 18.26 4.46 12.05
CA PHE A 218 17.27 5.05 11.16
C PHE A 218 16.71 6.36 11.69
N TYR A 219 16.36 7.24 10.75
CA TYR A 219 15.57 8.43 11.02
C TYR A 219 14.08 8.11 10.90
N LEU A 220 13.26 8.72 11.77
CA LEU A 220 11.81 8.67 11.71
C LEU A 220 11.28 10.10 11.58
N ASP A 221 10.69 10.40 10.44
CA ASP A 221 10.04 11.68 10.13
C ASP A 221 8.51 11.47 9.96
N PRO A 222 7.72 11.62 11.03
CA PRO A 222 6.36 11.11 11.03
C PRO A 222 5.32 12.06 10.42
N TYR A 223 5.53 13.38 10.47
CA TYR A 223 4.43 14.33 10.26
C TYR A 223 4.45 14.99 8.89
N ALA A 224 3.24 15.21 8.35
CA ALA A 224 3.04 16.07 7.18
C ALA A 224 3.46 17.51 7.48
N ARG A 225 4.15 18.15 6.53
CA ARG A 225 4.50 19.58 6.58
C ARG A 225 4.21 20.22 5.23
N GLN A 226 3.22 21.11 5.22
CA GLN A 226 2.84 21.82 4.03
C GLN A 226 4.02 22.69 3.53
N ASN A 227 4.30 22.64 2.22
CA ASN A 227 5.39 23.35 1.54
C ASN A 227 6.85 22.95 1.88
N GLU A 228 7.06 22.08 2.87
CA GLU A 228 8.41 21.63 3.26
C GLU A 228 8.66 20.16 2.92
N LYS A 229 7.61 19.38 2.80
CA LYS A 229 7.68 17.94 2.57
C LYS A 229 6.78 17.55 1.41
N ILE A 230 7.35 16.90 0.42
CA ILE A 230 6.60 16.39 -0.72
C ILE A 230 5.69 15.26 -0.24
N ARG A 231 4.43 15.32 -0.64
CA ARG A 231 3.50 14.20 -0.51
C ARG A 231 3.59 13.38 -1.78
N VAL A 232 4.10 12.17 -1.66
CA VAL A 232 4.10 11.23 -2.77
C VAL A 232 2.67 10.68 -2.93
N TYR A 233 2.15 10.69 -4.14
CA TYR A 233 0.81 10.19 -4.44
C TYR A 233 0.65 8.74 -3.97
N ASP A 234 -0.49 8.45 -3.39
CA ASP A 234 -0.95 7.13 -2.91
C ASP A 234 -0.22 6.52 -1.72
N ASP A 235 0.86 7.14 -1.21
CA ASP A 235 1.59 6.59 -0.07
C ASP A 235 1.53 7.52 1.15
N ALA A 236 0.94 7.01 2.24
CA ALA A 236 1.00 7.68 3.54
C ALA A 236 2.43 7.72 4.12
N GLY A 237 3.38 7.00 3.48
CA GLY A 237 4.78 6.98 3.89
C GLY A 237 5.68 6.19 2.95
N TRP A 238 6.99 6.38 3.06
CA TRP A 238 8.01 5.67 2.29
C TRP A 238 9.28 5.41 3.10
N HIS A 239 10.05 4.45 2.63
CA HIS A 239 11.36 4.07 3.16
C HIS A 239 12.46 4.52 2.18
N ILE A 240 13.55 5.04 2.71
CA ILE A 240 14.75 5.41 1.96
C ILE A 240 15.96 4.71 2.57
N SER A 241 16.69 3.93 1.77
CA SER A 241 18.01 3.41 2.12
C SER A 241 19.06 4.51 1.92
N ILE A 242 19.56 5.09 3.02
CA ILE A 242 20.55 6.19 2.96
C ILE A 242 21.95 5.64 2.78
N ARG A 243 22.29 4.55 3.47
CA ARG A 243 23.60 3.93 3.44
C ARG A 243 23.49 2.44 3.65
N ASN A 244 24.11 1.68 2.77
CA ASN A 244 24.18 0.23 2.89
C ASN A 244 25.23 -0.22 3.92
N ARG A 245 25.04 -1.42 4.44
CA ARG A 245 26.09 -2.11 5.21
C ARG A 245 27.27 -2.45 4.30
N CYS A 246 28.49 -2.25 4.79
CA CYS A 246 29.70 -2.73 4.13
C CYS A 246 30.76 -3.08 5.20
N SER A 247 31.21 -4.32 5.20
CA SER A 247 32.27 -4.75 6.14
C SER A 247 33.65 -4.22 5.77
N VAL A 248 33.89 -3.99 4.49
CA VAL A 248 35.18 -3.45 3.98
C VAL A 248 35.41 -2.03 4.47
N THR A 249 34.38 -1.20 4.46
CA THR A 249 34.45 0.19 4.92
C THR A 249 33.99 0.38 6.38
N SER A 250 33.66 -0.73 7.07
CA SER A 250 33.12 -0.72 8.43
C SER A 250 31.87 0.16 8.60
N THR A 251 31.04 0.25 7.57
CA THR A 251 29.79 1.02 7.61
C THR A 251 28.61 0.18 8.03
N THR A 252 27.76 0.76 8.91
CA THR A 252 26.47 0.20 9.31
C THR A 252 25.34 0.72 8.43
N PRO A 253 24.26 -0.05 8.20
CA PRO A 253 23.13 0.40 7.42
C PRO A 253 22.41 1.57 8.10
N LEU A 254 21.94 2.50 7.28
CA LEU A 254 21.19 3.67 7.69
C LEU A 254 20.00 3.88 6.77
N SER A 255 18.82 4.12 7.33
CA SER A 255 17.62 4.42 6.58
C SER A 255 16.86 5.64 7.10
N ALA A 256 15.86 6.09 6.33
CA ALA A 256 14.85 7.01 6.77
C ALA A 256 13.46 6.45 6.50
N LEU A 257 12.61 6.56 7.50
CA LEU A 257 11.18 6.29 7.44
C LEU A 257 10.45 7.63 7.48
N ILE A 258 9.73 7.92 6.41
CA ILE A 258 9.12 9.22 6.20
C ILE A 258 7.62 9.01 6.00
N PHE A 259 6.81 9.71 6.82
CA PHE A 259 5.35 9.61 6.79
C PHE A 259 4.71 11.00 6.65
N ASN A 260 3.43 11.02 6.34
CA ASN A 260 2.61 12.22 6.26
C ASN A 260 1.43 12.16 7.23
N PHE A 261 1.69 11.67 8.46
CA PHE A 261 0.67 11.62 9.50
C PHE A 261 0.31 13.01 10.00
N GLN A 262 -0.87 13.16 10.55
CA GLN A 262 -1.30 14.41 11.15
C GLN A 262 -0.42 14.74 12.37
N ALA A 263 0.16 15.93 12.41
CA ALA A 263 0.90 16.38 13.57
C ALA A 263 -0.01 16.53 14.82
N PRO A 264 0.53 16.42 16.04
CA PRO A 264 -0.19 16.72 17.24
C PRO A 264 -0.83 18.11 17.19
N VAL A 265 -2.06 18.23 17.66
CA VAL A 265 -2.74 19.53 17.87
C VAL A 265 -2.83 19.78 19.37
N GLU A 266 -3.08 21.04 19.76
CA GLU A 266 -3.16 21.43 21.18
C GLU A 266 -4.15 20.53 21.95
N GLY A 267 -3.65 19.86 22.99
CA GLY A 267 -4.42 18.94 23.84
C GLY A 267 -4.69 17.55 23.27
N GLN A 268 -4.19 17.24 22.05
CA GLN A 268 -4.40 15.94 21.42
C GLN A 268 -3.10 15.43 20.73
N PRO A 269 -2.67 14.18 21.03
CA PRO A 269 -1.53 13.58 20.34
C PRO A 269 -1.85 13.31 18.86
N SER A 270 -0.84 12.98 18.06
CA SER A 270 -1.06 12.42 16.72
C SER A 270 -1.80 11.09 16.82
N LEU A 271 -2.98 11.00 16.22
CA LEU A 271 -3.83 9.81 16.21
C LEU A 271 -3.87 9.22 14.81
N LEU A 272 -3.54 7.94 14.70
CA LEU A 272 -3.50 7.24 13.42
C LEU A 272 -4.85 6.60 13.08
N SER A 273 -5.24 6.63 11.80
CA SER A 273 -6.22 5.70 11.29
C SER A 273 -5.63 4.27 11.28
N PHE A 274 -6.48 3.27 11.28
CA PHE A 274 -6.00 1.89 11.23
C PHE A 274 -5.25 1.57 9.92
N ASN A 275 -5.61 2.25 8.83
CA ASN A 275 -4.85 2.18 7.59
C ASN A 275 -3.44 2.76 7.73
N GLU A 276 -3.28 3.91 8.40
CA GLU A 276 -1.97 4.51 8.68
C GLU A 276 -1.11 3.62 9.60
N VAL A 277 -1.73 2.88 10.53
CA VAL A 277 -1.03 1.83 11.30
C VAL A 277 -0.49 0.74 10.36
N GLY A 278 -1.30 0.25 9.43
CA GLY A 278 -0.87 -0.73 8.43
C GLY A 278 0.31 -0.22 7.59
N VAL A 279 0.26 1.02 7.12
CA VAL A 279 1.36 1.66 6.37
C VAL A 279 2.63 1.78 7.21
N LEU A 280 2.52 2.16 8.49
CA LEU A 280 3.67 2.23 9.40
C LEU A 280 4.36 0.86 9.53
N PHE A 281 3.59 -0.20 9.77
CA PHE A 281 4.11 -1.56 9.87
C PHE A 281 4.76 -2.02 8.56
N GLN A 282 4.11 -1.78 7.42
CA GLN A 282 4.64 -2.15 6.11
C GLN A 282 5.97 -1.44 5.82
N ARG A 283 6.05 -0.13 6.00
CA ARG A 283 7.29 0.62 5.72
C ARG A 283 8.40 0.28 6.71
N PHE A 284 8.05 -0.01 7.96
CA PHE A 284 9.02 -0.51 8.92
C PHE A 284 9.55 -1.89 8.53
N GLY A 285 8.69 -2.78 8.02
CA GLY A 285 9.10 -4.09 7.48
C GLY A 285 10.12 -3.98 6.35
N HIS A 286 9.91 -3.07 5.39
CA HIS A 286 10.90 -2.78 4.35
C HIS A 286 12.23 -2.32 4.95
N SER A 287 12.16 -1.44 5.95
CA SER A 287 13.35 -0.95 6.64
C SER A 287 14.11 -2.08 7.36
N LEU A 288 13.41 -3.05 7.95
CA LEU A 288 14.02 -4.17 8.67
C LEU A 288 14.94 -5.01 7.76
N ARG A 289 14.56 -5.29 6.51
CA ARG A 289 15.43 -6.01 5.57
C ARG A 289 16.73 -5.25 5.30
N HIS A 290 16.65 -3.93 5.18
CA HIS A 290 17.81 -3.09 5.01
C HIS A 290 18.67 -3.02 6.28
N LEU A 291 18.04 -2.83 7.44
CA LEU A 291 18.73 -2.58 8.72
C LEU A 291 19.32 -3.85 9.36
N LEU A 292 18.73 -5.02 9.12
CA LEU A 292 19.17 -6.29 9.70
C LEU A 292 20.06 -7.13 8.77
N THR A 293 20.42 -6.60 7.60
CA THR A 293 21.29 -7.29 6.66
C THR A 293 22.67 -7.61 7.28
N LYS A 294 23.17 -8.82 7.04
CA LYS A 294 24.53 -9.26 7.39
C LYS A 294 25.44 -9.35 6.17
N ALA A 295 24.94 -9.00 4.97
CA ALA A 295 25.73 -8.99 3.75
C ALA A 295 26.99 -8.12 3.90
N ASN A 296 28.11 -8.58 3.36
CA ASN A 296 29.43 -7.95 3.59
C ASN A 296 29.74 -6.81 2.62
N TYR A 297 29.07 -6.76 1.48
CA TYR A 297 29.32 -5.78 0.43
C TYR A 297 28.10 -4.92 0.20
N SER A 298 28.29 -3.61 -0.03
CA SER A 298 27.21 -2.62 -0.22
C SER A 298 26.28 -2.96 -1.39
N GLU A 299 26.82 -3.57 -2.43
CA GLU A 299 26.13 -3.91 -3.69
C GLU A 299 25.08 -4.98 -3.52
N VAL A 300 25.20 -5.80 -2.49
CA VAL A 300 24.26 -6.90 -2.17
C VAL A 300 23.66 -6.77 -0.77
N ALA A 301 23.86 -5.64 -0.11
CA ALA A 301 23.35 -5.41 1.24
C ALA A 301 21.93 -4.82 1.22
N GLY A 302 21.13 -5.24 2.16
CA GLY A 302 19.78 -4.71 2.36
C GLY A 302 18.84 -5.01 1.21
N LEU A 303 18.42 -3.98 0.49
CA LEU A 303 17.53 -4.07 -0.67
C LEU A 303 18.27 -4.05 -2.01
N SER A 304 19.62 -3.91 -1.99
CA SER A 304 20.41 -3.96 -3.21
C SER A 304 20.50 -5.37 -3.75
N ASN A 305 20.38 -5.53 -5.07
CA ASN A 305 20.43 -6.82 -5.78
C ASN A 305 19.38 -7.85 -5.31
N VAL A 306 18.26 -7.38 -4.78
CA VAL A 306 17.11 -8.24 -4.44
C VAL A 306 16.25 -8.36 -5.68
N GLU A 307 15.68 -9.55 -5.90
CA GLU A 307 14.67 -9.74 -6.94
C GLU A 307 13.51 -8.77 -6.68
N TRP A 308 13.13 -8.05 -7.74
CA TRP A 308 12.16 -6.95 -7.61
C TRP A 308 10.80 -7.42 -7.08
N ASP A 309 10.35 -8.62 -7.45
CA ASP A 309 9.12 -9.24 -6.99
C ASP A 309 9.18 -9.76 -5.54
N ALA A 310 10.37 -9.88 -4.96
CA ALA A 310 10.58 -10.19 -3.56
C ALA A 310 10.87 -8.96 -2.68
N ALA A 311 10.96 -7.77 -3.26
CA ALA A 311 11.36 -6.56 -2.53
C ALA A 311 10.34 -6.15 -1.44
N GLU A 312 9.04 -6.33 -1.69
CA GLU A 312 7.97 -5.93 -0.76
C GLU A 312 7.62 -6.98 0.29
N VAL A 313 8.15 -8.20 0.22
CA VAL A 313 7.79 -9.32 1.10
C VAL A 313 7.87 -8.96 2.58
N CYS A 314 8.96 -8.35 3.01
CA CYS A 314 9.15 -7.98 4.43
C CYS A 314 8.10 -6.99 4.93
N GLY A 315 7.74 -6.03 4.10
CA GLY A 315 6.67 -5.07 4.39
C GLY A 315 5.32 -5.76 4.52
N GLN A 316 5.01 -6.67 3.60
CA GLN A 316 3.76 -7.42 3.63
C GLN A 316 3.67 -8.36 4.85
N VAL A 317 4.76 -9.01 5.26
CA VAL A 317 4.81 -9.79 6.51
C VAL A 317 4.45 -8.92 7.71
N MET A 318 5.03 -7.73 7.81
CA MET A 318 4.71 -6.81 8.92
C MET A 318 3.27 -6.29 8.84
N THR A 319 2.68 -6.19 7.64
CA THR A 319 1.26 -5.85 7.49
C THR A 319 0.36 -6.93 8.11
N HIS A 320 0.70 -8.20 7.99
CA HIS A 320 -0.04 -9.27 8.67
C HIS A 320 -0.02 -9.09 10.20
N TRP A 321 1.15 -8.74 10.76
CA TRP A 321 1.26 -8.43 12.19
C TRP A 321 0.41 -7.25 12.63
N ALA A 322 0.23 -6.23 11.80
CA ALA A 322 -0.64 -5.09 12.11
C ALA A 322 -2.12 -5.50 12.30
N TYR A 323 -2.54 -6.61 11.69
CA TYR A 323 -3.90 -7.15 11.82
C TYR A 323 -4.02 -8.31 12.82
N ASP A 324 -2.92 -8.76 13.38
CA ASP A 324 -2.93 -9.79 14.42
C ASP A 324 -3.66 -9.31 15.68
N PRO A 325 -4.63 -10.09 16.26
CA PRO A 325 -5.42 -9.63 17.39
C PRO A 325 -4.61 -9.21 18.60
N HIS A 326 -3.58 -10.00 18.94
CA HIS A 326 -2.72 -9.71 20.09
C HIS A 326 -1.88 -8.45 19.85
N THR A 327 -1.42 -8.28 18.59
CA THR A 327 -0.71 -7.08 18.20
C THR A 327 -1.63 -5.87 18.23
N VAL A 328 -2.86 -5.95 17.67
CA VAL A 328 -3.84 -4.86 17.72
C VAL A 328 -4.15 -4.46 19.16
N GLN A 329 -4.33 -5.43 20.05
CA GLN A 329 -4.54 -5.17 21.48
C GLN A 329 -3.34 -4.43 22.10
N ALA A 330 -2.12 -4.85 21.79
CA ALA A 330 -0.89 -4.27 22.33
C ALA A 330 -0.61 -2.84 21.82
N ILE A 331 -0.91 -2.56 20.54
CA ILE A 331 -0.70 -1.23 19.94
C ILE A 331 -1.82 -0.26 20.23
N SER A 332 -2.99 -0.73 20.69
CA SER A 332 -4.14 0.11 21.00
C SER A 332 -4.11 0.63 22.43
N GLY A 333 -4.69 1.80 22.61
CA GLY A 333 -4.95 2.42 23.92
C GLY A 333 -5.53 3.79 23.73
N HIS A 334 -6.72 4.00 24.25
CA HIS A 334 -7.41 5.27 24.13
C HIS A 334 -6.56 6.42 24.68
N TYR A 335 -6.36 7.47 23.89
CA TYR A 335 -5.36 8.52 24.17
C TYR A 335 -5.57 9.29 25.50
N LYS A 336 -6.78 9.20 26.11
CA LYS A 336 -7.07 9.82 27.41
C LYS A 336 -7.07 8.83 28.57
N THR A 337 -7.55 7.58 28.34
CA THR A 337 -7.78 6.61 29.42
C THR A 337 -6.79 5.44 29.40
N ASP A 338 -6.06 5.29 28.30
CA ASP A 338 -5.18 4.15 27.98
C ASP A 338 -5.90 2.78 27.92
N GLU A 339 -7.22 2.77 27.92
CA GLU A 339 -8.02 1.55 27.76
C GLU A 339 -7.76 0.94 26.37
N PRO A 340 -7.53 -0.37 26.27
CA PRO A 340 -7.31 -1.04 24.98
C PRO A 340 -8.59 -1.02 24.14
N LEU A 341 -8.43 -1.24 22.84
CA LEU A 341 -9.55 -1.37 21.91
C LEU A 341 -10.41 -2.59 22.32
N PRO A 342 -11.75 -2.47 22.38
CA PRO A 342 -12.63 -3.60 22.68
C PRO A 342 -12.48 -4.79 21.72
N ASP A 343 -12.58 -6.01 22.21
CA ASP A 343 -12.36 -7.25 21.45
C ASP A 343 -13.31 -7.40 20.26
N ASP A 344 -14.55 -6.95 20.40
CA ASP A 344 -15.52 -6.95 19.29
C ASP A 344 -15.10 -6.02 18.15
N ILE A 345 -14.48 -4.88 18.46
CA ILE A 345 -13.93 -3.97 17.46
C ILE A 345 -12.67 -4.58 16.83
N ILE A 346 -11.80 -5.25 17.60
CA ILE A 346 -10.63 -5.96 17.07
C ILE A 346 -11.08 -7.02 16.05
N LYS A 347 -12.10 -7.81 16.38
CA LYS A 347 -12.68 -8.80 15.46
C LYS A 347 -13.26 -8.16 14.21
N ASN A 348 -13.91 -7.01 14.36
CA ASN A 348 -14.44 -6.26 13.22
C ASN A 348 -13.32 -5.72 12.32
N LEU A 349 -12.19 -5.27 12.88
CA LEU A 349 -11.02 -4.86 12.10
C LEU A 349 -10.45 -6.00 11.25
N GLN A 350 -10.43 -7.23 11.78
CA GLN A 350 -10.02 -8.40 11.00
C GLN A 350 -10.99 -8.70 9.86
N ASN A 351 -12.29 -8.68 10.15
CA ASN A 351 -13.34 -8.92 9.14
C ASN A 351 -13.37 -7.83 8.05
N LEU A 352 -12.91 -6.62 8.36
CA LEU A 352 -12.79 -5.55 7.37
C LEU A 352 -11.83 -5.87 6.23
N ARG A 353 -10.83 -6.74 6.45
CA ARG A 353 -9.91 -7.19 5.40
C ARG A 353 -10.62 -7.97 4.29
N THR A 354 -11.71 -8.66 4.64
CA THR A 354 -12.49 -9.47 3.69
C THR A 354 -13.61 -8.70 3.01
N HIS A 355 -13.93 -7.48 3.47
CA HIS A 355 -14.98 -6.66 2.89
C HIS A 355 -14.61 -6.17 1.48
N MET A 356 -15.33 -6.63 0.46
CA MET A 356 -15.05 -6.36 -0.95
C MET A 356 -13.64 -6.81 -1.38
N ALA A 357 -13.15 -7.91 -0.78
CA ALA A 357 -11.82 -8.43 -1.08
C ALA A 357 -11.74 -9.05 -2.47
N GLY A 358 -12.79 -9.74 -2.94
CA GLY A 358 -12.89 -10.27 -4.30
C GLY A 358 -12.88 -9.16 -5.33
N TYR A 359 -13.64 -8.08 -5.10
CA TYR A 359 -13.64 -6.89 -5.97
C TYR A 359 -12.25 -6.24 -6.05
N SER A 360 -11.59 -6.09 -4.91
CA SER A 360 -10.26 -5.48 -4.83
C SER A 360 -9.19 -6.36 -5.49
N LEU A 361 -9.22 -7.67 -5.26
CA LEU A 361 -8.27 -8.61 -5.85
C LEU A 361 -8.44 -8.72 -7.37
N CYS A 362 -9.67 -8.77 -7.89
CA CYS A 362 -9.92 -8.77 -9.33
C CYS A 362 -9.38 -7.50 -10.01
N LYS A 363 -9.52 -6.34 -9.35
CA LYS A 363 -8.94 -5.08 -9.85
C LYS A 363 -7.41 -5.13 -9.89
N GLU A 364 -6.78 -5.66 -8.87
CA GLU A 364 -5.30 -5.79 -8.80
C GLU A 364 -4.78 -6.79 -9.84
N LEU A 365 -5.47 -7.93 -10.03
CA LEU A 365 -5.20 -8.91 -11.07
C LEU A 365 -5.34 -8.29 -12.47
N TYR A 366 -6.39 -7.50 -12.69
CA TYR A 366 -6.59 -6.77 -13.94
C TYR A 366 -5.42 -5.84 -14.25
N LEU A 367 -5.01 -5.00 -13.29
CA LEU A 367 -3.92 -4.06 -13.50
C LEU A 367 -2.58 -4.78 -13.76
N SER A 368 -2.33 -5.87 -13.06
CA SER A 368 -1.14 -6.72 -13.25
C SER A 368 -1.14 -7.37 -14.64
N ARG A 369 -2.29 -7.91 -15.08
CA ARG A 369 -2.42 -8.48 -16.42
C ARG A 369 -2.27 -7.42 -17.50
N LEU A 370 -2.91 -6.27 -17.32
CA LEU A 370 -2.83 -5.15 -18.25
C LEU A 370 -1.38 -4.67 -18.45
N ASP A 371 -0.62 -4.54 -17.37
CA ASP A 371 0.80 -4.18 -17.44
C ASP A 371 1.60 -5.17 -18.29
N LEU A 372 1.50 -6.47 -18.01
CA LEU A 372 2.19 -7.50 -18.76
C LEU A 372 1.80 -7.51 -20.25
N GLU A 373 0.50 -7.41 -20.55
CA GLU A 373 -0.01 -7.38 -21.92
C GLU A 373 0.42 -6.11 -22.68
N LEU A 374 0.45 -4.95 -22.02
CA LEU A 374 0.94 -3.70 -22.59
C LEU A 374 2.42 -3.78 -22.99
N HIS A 375 3.23 -4.55 -22.24
CA HIS A 375 4.67 -4.65 -22.46
C HIS A 375 5.10 -5.88 -23.29
N SER A 376 4.21 -6.86 -23.50
CA SER A 376 4.45 -8.02 -24.37
C SER A 376 3.85 -7.85 -25.78
N LYS A 377 2.65 -7.26 -25.88
CA LYS A 377 1.90 -7.16 -27.15
C LYS A 377 2.07 -5.81 -27.86
N LYS A 378 1.88 -5.83 -29.20
CA LYS A 378 1.83 -4.61 -30.03
C LYS A 378 0.42 -4.01 -30.12
N THR A 379 -0.60 -4.70 -29.59
CA THR A 379 -1.99 -4.28 -29.59
C THR A 379 -2.14 -2.89 -28.93
N PHE A 380 -2.96 -2.03 -29.51
CA PHE A 380 -3.20 -0.70 -28.97
C PHE A 380 -3.83 -0.80 -27.57
N TRP A 381 -3.43 0.08 -26.65
CA TRP A 381 -3.83 -0.01 -25.23
C TRP A 381 -5.34 -0.14 -25.02
N ARG A 382 -6.15 0.60 -25.82
CA ARG A 382 -7.61 0.61 -25.69
C ARG A 382 -8.25 -0.73 -26.06
N ASP A 383 -7.68 -1.43 -27.03
CA ASP A 383 -8.17 -2.73 -27.45
C ASP A 383 -7.81 -3.79 -26.42
N LEU A 384 -6.62 -3.72 -25.79
CA LEU A 384 -6.26 -4.56 -24.65
C LEU A 384 -7.21 -4.36 -23.47
N VAL A 385 -7.57 -3.12 -23.16
CA VAL A 385 -8.54 -2.83 -22.09
C VAL A 385 -9.89 -3.46 -22.40
N ARG A 386 -10.40 -3.32 -23.62
CA ARG A 386 -11.69 -3.93 -24.03
C ARG A 386 -11.68 -5.45 -23.98
N GLU A 387 -10.55 -6.07 -24.30
CA GLU A 387 -10.36 -7.51 -24.22
C GLU A 387 -10.34 -8.00 -22.76
N LEU A 388 -9.56 -7.34 -21.91
CA LEU A 388 -9.31 -7.77 -20.54
C LEU A 388 -10.46 -7.41 -19.57
N TRP A 389 -11.06 -6.23 -19.73
CA TRP A 389 -12.04 -5.73 -18.76
C TRP A 389 -13.14 -6.72 -18.38
N PRO A 390 -13.87 -7.36 -19.31
CA PRO A 390 -14.96 -8.26 -18.98
C PRO A 390 -14.51 -9.55 -18.27
N ILE A 391 -13.22 -9.90 -18.39
CA ILE A 391 -12.66 -11.08 -17.73
C ILE A 391 -12.52 -10.82 -16.22
N TYR A 392 -12.10 -9.61 -15.84
CA TYR A 392 -11.75 -9.26 -14.46
C TYR A 392 -12.84 -8.47 -13.73
N HIS A 393 -13.75 -7.81 -14.43
CA HIS A 393 -14.72 -6.91 -13.83
C HIS A 393 -16.16 -7.31 -14.09
N ARG A 394 -16.98 -7.27 -13.05
CA ARG A 394 -18.43 -7.46 -13.14
C ARG A 394 -19.13 -6.25 -13.77
N LEU A 395 -18.72 -5.05 -13.41
CA LEU A 395 -19.33 -3.81 -13.88
C LEU A 395 -18.86 -3.47 -15.29
N PRO A 396 -19.73 -2.87 -16.13
CA PRO A 396 -19.41 -2.59 -17.52
C PRO A 396 -18.28 -1.56 -17.65
N PHE A 397 -17.52 -1.70 -18.75
CA PHE A 397 -16.50 -0.74 -19.14
C PHE A 397 -17.15 0.54 -19.72
N ASP A 398 -16.71 1.70 -19.26
CA ASP A 398 -17.11 2.97 -19.89
C ASP A 398 -16.21 3.27 -21.09
N LYS A 399 -16.83 3.59 -22.22
CA LYS A 399 -16.12 3.85 -23.49
C LYS A 399 -15.15 5.04 -23.46
N TYR A 400 -15.31 5.95 -22.49
CA TYR A 400 -14.44 7.11 -22.29
C TYR A 400 -13.34 6.87 -21.25
N ASP A 401 -13.36 5.72 -20.59
CA ASP A 401 -12.36 5.37 -19.60
C ASP A 401 -10.97 5.23 -20.26
N SER A 402 -10.05 6.00 -19.76
CA SER A 402 -8.67 6.11 -20.27
C SER A 402 -7.65 5.88 -19.12
N HIS A 403 -8.04 5.14 -18.08
CA HIS A 403 -7.20 4.89 -16.90
C HIS A 403 -5.77 4.41 -17.20
N PRO A 404 -5.48 3.63 -18.30
CA PRO A 404 -4.09 3.26 -18.57
C PRO A 404 -3.19 4.46 -18.84
N LEU A 405 -3.75 5.58 -19.33
CA LEU A 405 -2.99 6.81 -19.60
C LEU A 405 -2.57 7.56 -18.32
N THR A 406 -3.17 7.21 -17.19
CA THR A 406 -2.83 7.73 -15.88
C THR A 406 -2.08 6.72 -15.01
N PHE A 407 -1.71 5.57 -15.57
CA PHE A 407 -1.03 4.50 -14.85
C PHE A 407 0.49 4.79 -14.76
N THR A 408 0.81 5.83 -13.99
CA THR A 408 2.18 6.35 -13.85
C THR A 408 3.16 5.30 -13.35
N LYS A 409 2.73 4.40 -12.46
CA LYS A 409 3.59 3.34 -11.92
C LYS A 409 4.29 2.52 -12.98
N ILE A 410 3.57 2.14 -14.05
CA ILE A 410 4.16 1.32 -15.11
C ILE A 410 4.86 2.12 -16.21
N PHE A 411 4.58 3.42 -16.36
CA PHE A 411 5.14 4.26 -17.43
C PHE A 411 6.25 5.20 -16.97
N SER A 412 6.13 5.82 -15.81
CA SER A 412 7.08 6.81 -15.29
C SER A 412 7.87 6.36 -14.06
N GLU A 413 7.48 5.22 -13.46
CA GLU A 413 8.20 4.57 -12.37
C GLU A 413 8.79 3.23 -12.84
N GLU A 414 9.38 2.47 -11.92
CA GLU A 414 10.12 1.24 -12.22
C GLU A 414 9.24 -0.03 -12.30
N TRP A 415 7.90 0.12 -12.30
CA TRP A 415 6.96 -0.99 -12.25
C TRP A 415 6.51 -1.53 -13.62
N GLY A 416 7.11 -1.08 -14.73
CA GLY A 416 6.78 -1.58 -16.07
C GLY A 416 7.14 -3.06 -16.23
N ALA A 417 6.16 -3.87 -16.64
CA ALA A 417 6.23 -5.35 -16.64
C ALA A 417 6.58 -5.95 -15.27
N ALA A 418 6.19 -5.28 -14.19
CA ALA A 418 6.51 -5.65 -12.81
C ALA A 418 5.37 -5.37 -11.82
N TYR A 419 4.22 -4.85 -12.25
CA TYR A 419 3.13 -4.51 -11.34
C TYR A 419 2.57 -5.72 -10.57
N TYR A 420 2.65 -6.92 -11.13
CA TYR A 420 2.29 -8.18 -10.48
C TYR A 420 3.09 -8.45 -9.18
N CYS A 421 4.24 -7.79 -9.00
CA CYS A 421 5.10 -7.99 -7.83
C CYS A 421 4.37 -7.72 -6.50
N HIS A 422 3.35 -6.85 -6.52
CA HIS A 422 2.49 -6.62 -5.36
C HIS A 422 1.74 -7.90 -4.94
N LEU A 423 1.16 -8.63 -5.90
CA LEU A 423 0.48 -9.91 -5.65
C LEU A 423 1.47 -11.00 -5.23
N TRP A 424 2.59 -11.10 -5.93
CA TRP A 424 3.65 -12.07 -5.65
C TRP A 424 4.19 -11.92 -4.24
N SER A 425 4.52 -10.70 -3.84
CA SER A 425 5.02 -10.41 -2.49
C SER A 425 3.97 -10.68 -1.40
N LYS A 426 2.69 -10.45 -1.66
CA LYS A 426 1.60 -10.80 -0.72
C LYS A 426 1.48 -12.30 -0.52
N MET A 427 1.61 -13.09 -1.58
CA MET A 427 1.57 -14.55 -1.53
C MET A 427 2.73 -15.09 -0.67
N LEU A 428 3.97 -14.66 -0.96
CA LEU A 428 5.13 -15.06 -0.18
C LEU A 428 5.04 -14.62 1.28
N ALA A 429 4.53 -13.42 1.53
CA ALA A 429 4.37 -12.92 2.89
C ALA A 429 3.31 -13.71 3.68
N ALA A 430 2.24 -14.15 3.03
CA ALA A 430 1.23 -15.01 3.66
C ALA A 430 1.82 -16.37 4.06
N ASP A 431 2.65 -16.98 3.19
CA ASP A 431 3.35 -18.22 3.48
C ASP A 431 4.32 -18.07 4.67
N ILE A 432 5.14 -17.01 4.68
CA ILE A 432 6.02 -16.70 5.81
C ILE A 432 5.23 -16.48 7.09
N TYR A 433 4.10 -15.75 7.02
CA TYR A 433 3.29 -15.45 8.19
C TYR A 433 2.58 -16.69 8.74
N SER A 434 2.20 -17.65 7.89
CA SER A 434 1.60 -18.92 8.31
C SER A 434 2.49 -19.69 9.27
N ALA A 435 3.82 -19.64 9.10
CA ALA A 435 4.76 -20.26 10.04
C ALA A 435 4.69 -19.66 11.47
N PHE A 436 4.37 -18.36 11.58
CA PHE A 436 4.13 -17.73 12.89
C PHE A 436 2.78 -18.13 13.49
N GLU A 437 1.75 -18.32 12.66
CA GLU A 437 0.45 -18.81 13.11
C GLU A 437 0.53 -20.25 13.58
N GLU A 438 1.21 -21.11 12.84
CA GLU A 438 1.48 -22.49 13.23
C GLU A 438 2.23 -22.58 14.58
N ALA A 439 3.24 -21.72 14.79
CA ALA A 439 3.96 -21.66 16.05
C ALA A 439 3.08 -21.27 17.23
N ARG A 440 2.08 -20.40 17.04
CA ARG A 440 1.13 -20.02 18.10
C ARG A 440 0.17 -21.14 18.51
N HIS A 441 -0.20 -21.98 17.56
CA HIS A 441 -1.17 -23.06 17.76
C HIS A 441 -0.52 -24.42 18.03
N GLY A 442 0.82 -24.50 17.95
CA GLY A 442 1.62 -25.70 18.14
C GLY A 442 2.64 -25.59 19.26
N ASP A 443 3.51 -26.61 19.36
CA ASP A 443 4.59 -26.68 20.34
C ASP A 443 5.84 -25.86 19.95
N HIS A 444 5.76 -25.04 18.89
CA HIS A 444 6.89 -24.26 18.41
C HIS A 444 6.95 -22.88 19.05
N ASP A 445 8.17 -22.43 19.35
CA ASP A 445 8.42 -21.09 19.88
C ASP A 445 8.39 -20.05 18.79
N ILE A 446 7.52 -19.05 18.90
CA ILE A 446 7.40 -17.92 17.97
C ILE A 446 8.72 -17.15 17.83
N LEU A 447 9.54 -17.13 18.90
CA LEU A 447 10.87 -16.52 18.89
C LEU A 447 11.82 -17.30 17.98
N ALA A 448 11.72 -18.63 17.95
CA ALA A 448 12.51 -19.47 17.05
C ALA A 448 12.16 -19.21 15.58
N VAL A 449 10.87 -19.05 15.27
CA VAL A 449 10.41 -18.68 13.92
C VAL A 449 10.90 -17.28 13.54
N GLY A 450 10.77 -16.29 14.42
CA GLY A 450 11.27 -14.93 14.23
C GLY A 450 12.78 -14.89 13.99
N LYS A 451 13.54 -15.62 14.78
CA LYS A 451 15.00 -15.77 14.60
C LYS A 451 15.34 -16.43 13.27
N ARG A 452 14.63 -17.51 12.90
CA ARG A 452 14.81 -18.18 11.60
C ARG A 452 14.54 -17.20 10.47
N TYR A 453 13.43 -16.48 10.48
CA TYR A 453 13.09 -15.48 9.46
C TYR A 453 14.16 -14.37 9.37
N ARG A 454 14.65 -13.88 10.52
CA ARG A 454 15.74 -12.92 10.57
C ARG A 454 17.02 -13.47 9.92
N ASP A 455 17.46 -14.67 10.31
CA ASP A 455 18.77 -15.21 9.91
C ASP A 455 18.78 -15.76 8.49
N THR A 456 17.64 -16.27 7.95
CA THR A 456 17.54 -16.89 6.63
C THR A 456 16.93 -16.02 5.56
N PHE A 457 16.35 -14.86 5.90
CA PHE A 457 15.74 -13.96 4.94
C PHE A 457 16.20 -12.51 5.11
N LEU A 458 15.94 -11.88 6.28
CA LEU A 458 16.30 -10.47 6.48
C LEU A 458 17.82 -10.24 6.42
N ALA A 459 18.60 -11.17 6.98
CA ALA A 459 20.07 -11.04 7.04
C ALA A 459 20.76 -11.18 5.68
N LEU A 460 20.15 -11.88 4.73
CA LEU A 460 20.80 -12.17 3.44
C LEU A 460 20.89 -10.95 2.53
N GLY A 461 19.90 -10.03 2.62
CA GLY A 461 19.80 -8.94 1.64
C GLY A 461 19.66 -9.51 0.22
N GLY A 462 20.45 -9.05 -0.74
CA GLY A 462 20.54 -9.58 -2.10
C GLY A 462 21.81 -10.38 -2.34
N SER A 463 22.39 -10.99 -1.30
CA SER A 463 23.61 -11.80 -1.41
C SER A 463 23.35 -13.25 -1.86
N CYS A 464 22.09 -13.65 -1.94
CA CYS A 464 21.63 -14.96 -2.37
C CYS A 464 20.32 -14.80 -3.16
N HIS A 465 20.20 -15.51 -4.28
CA HIS A 465 19.00 -15.58 -5.11
C HIS A 465 18.18 -16.83 -4.78
#